data_f10e15d5c7dd31dfcde4861db00c5b51
#
_entry.id   f10e15d5c7dd31dfcde4861db00c5b51
#
_cell.length_a   1.000
_cell.length_b   1.000
_cell.length_c   1.000
_cell.angle_alpha   90.00
_cell.angle_beta   90.00
_cell.angle_gamma   90.00
#
_symmetry.space_group_name_H-M   'P 1'
#
loop_
_entity.id
_entity.type
_entity.pdbx_description
1 polymer ?
#
loop_
_entity_poly.entity_id
_entity_poly.type
_entity_poly.pdbx_seq_one_letter_code
_entity_poly.pdbx_strand_id
1 'polypeptide(L)'
;MNSRQTDNIRESIVIPLFEIIVYPKTRTKFLIDKTTCEMLLSEMKNIEPVYAIGLTVKSGLKFSDLSGASFYKIGNLLKITFVQPTNDGYLIAAEAVQRVEAISLHQENGQFYSEYEPISDIPDLDDEIQAEIITDVKKIILEISNRFQGSEQFTRPIDKMNSIDQIMGYIMPYMPIKLSEKQAIQEIISIRERYFAFHYILAKQKEDINLQIEVAQKVSEKINKSHREAMLREQLKVI
;
A
#
# COMPACT_ATOMS: atom_id res chain seq x y z
N MET A 1 -0.51 12.35 -42.65
CA MET A 1 0.78 12.65 -41.95
C MET A 1 0.45 12.88 -40.48
N ASN A 2 0.56 11.81 -39.70
CA ASN A 2 0.29 11.87 -38.24
C ASN A 2 1.65 12.06 -37.55
N SER A 3 1.92 13.27 -37.13
CA SER A 3 2.96 13.53 -36.13
C SER A 3 2.37 13.11 -34.75
N ARG A 4 2.55 11.84 -34.38
CA ARG A 4 2.33 11.39 -33.01
C ARG A 4 3.41 12.04 -32.13
N GLN A 5 2.95 12.75 -31.14
CA GLN A 5 3.75 13.31 -30.05
C GLN A 5 4.57 12.19 -29.38
N THR A 6 5.86 12.15 -29.68
CA THR A 6 6.86 11.26 -29.06
C THR A 6 7.55 11.91 -27.86
N ASP A 7 6.97 12.96 -27.27
CA ASP A 7 7.67 13.83 -26.33
C ASP A 7 7.51 13.49 -24.83
N ASN A 8 6.91 12.32 -24.46
CA ASN A 8 6.67 12.00 -23.04
C ASN A 8 7.28 10.68 -22.56
N ILE A 9 7.98 9.94 -23.39
CA ILE A 9 8.66 8.70 -22.99
C ILE A 9 9.95 9.09 -22.28
N ARG A 10 10.06 8.73 -21.00
CA ARG A 10 11.23 8.96 -20.16
C ARG A 10 11.74 7.62 -19.67
N GLU A 11 13.04 7.45 -19.62
CA GLU A 11 13.66 6.28 -19.02
C GLU A 11 14.13 6.61 -17.61
N SER A 12 13.98 5.65 -16.68
CA SER A 12 14.45 5.80 -15.31
C SER A 12 14.79 4.46 -14.68
N ILE A 13 15.58 4.52 -13.61
CA ILE A 13 15.87 3.37 -12.76
C ILE A 13 14.58 2.85 -12.14
N VAL A 14 14.44 1.51 -12.12
CA VAL A 14 13.34 0.82 -11.45
C VAL A 14 13.81 0.30 -10.09
N ILE A 15 13.08 0.69 -9.05
CA ILE A 15 13.24 0.13 -7.70
C ILE A 15 12.23 -1.00 -7.53
N PRO A 16 12.69 -2.25 -7.35
CA PRO A 16 11.82 -3.37 -7.02
C PRO A 16 11.21 -3.21 -5.62
N LEU A 17 9.88 -3.18 -5.54
CA LEU A 17 9.15 -3.09 -4.28
C LEU A 17 8.58 -4.47 -3.93
N PHE A 18 9.14 -5.11 -2.90
CA PHE A 18 8.73 -6.43 -2.44
C PHE A 18 7.63 -6.31 -1.40
N GLU A 19 6.47 -6.96 -1.65
CA GLU A 19 5.29 -6.98 -0.77
C GLU A 19 4.76 -5.59 -0.39
N ILE A 20 5.16 -4.55 -1.12
CA ILE A 20 4.77 -3.16 -0.88
C ILE A 20 4.14 -2.59 -2.14
N ILE A 21 3.01 -1.90 -1.97
CA ILE A 21 2.43 -1.01 -2.97
C ILE A 21 2.48 0.41 -2.42
N VAL A 22 3.03 1.30 -3.19
CA VAL A 22 3.09 2.72 -2.88
C VAL A 22 1.98 3.43 -3.67
N TYR A 23 1.19 4.25 -2.99
CA TYR A 23 0.12 5.02 -3.62
C TYR A 23 0.54 6.47 -3.87
N PRO A 24 -0.05 7.16 -4.85
CA PRO A 24 0.27 8.55 -5.15
C PRO A 24 0.08 9.48 -3.95
N LYS A 25 0.86 10.55 -3.90
CA LYS A 25 0.81 11.59 -2.84
C LYS A 25 1.14 11.05 -1.44
N THR A 26 1.82 9.91 -1.34
CA THR A 26 2.24 9.33 -0.07
C THR A 26 3.75 9.36 0.07
N ARG A 27 4.19 9.39 1.33
CA ARG A 27 5.60 9.21 1.70
C ARG A 27 5.77 7.83 2.28
N THR A 28 6.77 7.12 1.81
CA THR A 28 7.06 5.76 2.25
C THR A 28 8.54 5.58 2.54
N LYS A 29 8.85 4.54 3.33
CA LYS A 29 10.21 4.09 3.58
C LYS A 29 10.30 2.61 3.26
N PHE A 30 11.34 2.22 2.59
CA PHE A 30 11.61 0.82 2.24
C PHE A 30 13.10 0.56 2.14
N LEU A 31 13.48 -0.71 2.25
CA LEU A 31 14.86 -1.15 2.06
C LEU A 31 15.10 -1.47 0.59
N ILE A 32 16.27 -1.07 0.10
CA ILE A 32 16.75 -1.48 -1.23
C ILE A 32 18.13 -2.11 -1.10
N ASP A 33 18.48 -2.91 -2.10
CA ASP A 33 19.80 -3.51 -2.20
C ASP A 33 20.90 -2.47 -2.49
N LYS A 34 22.13 -2.91 -2.25
CA LYS A 34 23.29 -2.04 -2.36
C LYS A 34 23.51 -1.52 -3.80
N THR A 35 23.33 -2.39 -4.79
CA THR A 35 23.57 -2.06 -6.21
C THR A 35 22.62 -0.97 -6.69
N THR A 36 21.33 -1.15 -6.46
CA THR A 36 20.31 -0.15 -6.79
C THR A 36 20.57 1.18 -6.11
N CYS A 37 20.98 1.15 -4.83
CA CYS A 37 21.28 2.39 -4.11
C CYS A 37 22.51 3.11 -4.63
N GLU A 38 23.59 2.40 -4.92
CA GLU A 38 24.82 3.02 -5.45
C GLU A 38 24.56 3.70 -6.80
N MET A 39 23.70 3.13 -7.64
CA MET A 39 23.28 3.76 -8.89
C MET A 39 22.43 5.02 -8.64
N LEU A 40 21.42 4.95 -7.77
CA LEU A 40 20.66 6.12 -7.37
C LEU A 40 21.56 7.22 -6.82
N LEU A 41 22.52 6.89 -5.95
CA LEU A 41 23.47 7.85 -5.39
C LEU A 41 24.38 8.46 -6.45
N SER A 42 24.74 7.72 -7.49
CA SER A 42 25.52 8.25 -8.62
C SER A 42 24.73 9.30 -9.41
N GLU A 43 23.43 9.06 -9.61
CA GLU A 43 22.52 10.03 -10.22
C GLU A 43 22.29 11.27 -9.36
N MET A 44 22.18 11.08 -8.02
CA MET A 44 22.03 12.19 -7.06
C MET A 44 23.18 13.21 -7.12
N LYS A 45 24.38 12.81 -7.48
CA LYS A 45 25.51 13.73 -7.62
C LYS A 45 25.38 14.70 -8.79
N ASN A 46 24.55 14.38 -9.74
CA ASN A 46 24.43 15.11 -11.01
C ASN A 46 23.10 15.87 -11.15
N ILE A 47 22.03 15.40 -10.50
CA ILE A 47 20.67 15.94 -10.67
C ILE A 47 19.93 15.87 -9.31
N GLU A 48 19.49 17.01 -8.79
CA GLU A 48 18.53 17.08 -7.68
C GLU A 48 17.25 17.77 -8.16
N PRO A 49 16.06 17.21 -7.86
CA PRO A 49 15.77 15.96 -7.14
C PRO A 49 15.92 14.70 -7.98
N VAL A 50 16.33 13.59 -7.35
CA VAL A 50 16.42 12.26 -7.99
C VAL A 50 15.05 11.60 -8.04
N TYR A 51 14.73 11.05 -9.19
CA TYR A 51 13.52 10.28 -9.42
C TYR A 51 13.86 8.83 -9.82
N ALA A 52 13.04 7.90 -9.38
CA ALA A 52 13.08 6.49 -9.78
C ALA A 52 11.66 5.96 -9.94
N ILE A 53 11.48 4.86 -10.65
CA ILE A 53 10.18 4.20 -10.78
C ILE A 53 10.10 3.11 -9.72
N GLY A 54 9.11 3.16 -8.83
CA GLY A 54 8.79 2.07 -7.92
C GLY A 54 7.80 1.12 -8.57
N LEU A 55 8.24 -0.11 -8.87
CA LEU A 55 7.37 -1.17 -9.39
C LEU A 55 7.25 -2.30 -8.38
N THR A 56 6.02 -2.70 -8.09
CA THR A 56 5.76 -3.82 -7.19
C THR A 56 6.11 -5.14 -7.86
N VAL A 57 6.88 -5.96 -7.16
CA VAL A 57 7.20 -7.33 -7.56
C VAL A 57 6.03 -8.24 -7.22
N LYS A 58 5.67 -9.16 -8.13
CA LYS A 58 4.64 -10.18 -7.88
C LYS A 58 5.05 -11.08 -6.72
N SER A 59 4.10 -11.44 -5.87
CA SER A 59 4.35 -12.20 -4.64
C SER A 59 5.12 -13.50 -4.86
N GLY A 60 5.97 -13.83 -3.89
CA GLY A 60 6.70 -15.11 -3.84
C GLY A 60 8.02 -15.14 -4.61
N LEU A 61 8.45 -14.03 -5.22
CA LEU A 61 9.71 -13.93 -5.94
C LEU A 61 10.81 -13.33 -5.07
N LYS A 62 12.04 -13.78 -5.30
CA LYS A 62 13.25 -13.21 -4.69
C LYS A 62 13.98 -12.33 -5.69
N PHE A 63 14.85 -11.46 -5.21
CA PHE A 63 15.63 -10.56 -6.06
C PHE A 63 16.44 -11.31 -7.14
N SER A 64 17.00 -12.49 -6.80
CA SER A 64 17.76 -13.34 -7.73
C SER A 64 16.93 -13.85 -8.92
N ASP A 65 15.62 -13.91 -8.78
CA ASP A 65 14.71 -14.57 -9.73
C ASP A 65 13.94 -13.54 -10.59
N LEU A 66 14.27 -12.25 -10.43
CA LEU A 66 13.57 -11.17 -11.10
C LEU A 66 13.87 -11.15 -12.61
N SER A 67 12.80 -10.93 -13.36
CA SER A 67 12.81 -10.64 -14.79
C SER A 67 11.78 -9.54 -15.06
N GLY A 68 11.72 -9.03 -16.26
CA GLY A 68 10.70 -8.04 -16.64
C GLY A 68 9.26 -8.50 -16.36
N ALA A 69 8.98 -9.80 -16.50
CA ALA A 69 7.66 -10.39 -16.22
C ALA A 69 7.31 -10.48 -14.70
N SER A 70 8.31 -10.28 -13.84
CA SER A 70 8.14 -10.35 -12.37
C SER A 70 7.43 -9.15 -11.77
N PHE A 71 7.31 -8.05 -12.50
CA PHE A 71 6.74 -6.80 -12.03
C PHE A 71 5.30 -6.61 -12.47
N TYR A 72 4.55 -5.83 -11.70
CA TYR A 72 3.35 -5.17 -12.20
C TYR A 72 3.76 -3.97 -13.04
N LYS A 73 3.02 -3.69 -14.11
CA LYS A 73 3.36 -2.62 -15.04
C LYS A 73 3.07 -1.22 -14.50
N ILE A 74 2.05 -1.11 -13.65
CA ILE A 74 1.66 0.16 -13.06
C ILE A 74 2.32 0.30 -11.70
N GLY A 75 3.07 1.38 -11.54
CA GLY A 75 3.74 1.77 -10.31
C GLY A 75 3.70 3.27 -10.10
N ASN A 76 4.71 3.81 -9.44
CA ASN A 76 4.80 5.25 -9.17
C ASN A 76 6.16 5.82 -9.48
N LEU A 77 6.18 7.05 -9.96
CA LEU A 77 7.37 7.88 -9.97
C LEU A 77 7.65 8.32 -8.53
N LEU A 78 8.78 7.93 -8.02
CA LEU A 78 9.25 8.18 -6.67
C LEU A 78 10.29 9.28 -6.67
N LYS A 79 10.03 10.35 -5.93
CA LYS A 79 11.03 11.37 -5.60
C LYS A 79 11.78 10.91 -4.35
N ILE A 80 13.06 10.64 -4.51
CA ILE A 80 13.92 10.21 -3.39
C ILE A 80 14.21 11.42 -2.51
N THR A 81 13.90 11.31 -1.22
CA THR A 81 14.04 12.41 -0.26
C THR A 81 15.12 12.16 0.78
N PHE A 82 15.46 10.89 1.02
CA PHE A 82 16.45 10.51 2.02
C PHE A 82 17.00 9.12 1.72
N VAL A 83 18.31 8.94 1.98
CA VAL A 83 19.02 7.67 1.83
C VAL A 83 19.89 7.47 3.06
N GLN A 84 19.77 6.32 3.72
CA GLN A 84 20.56 5.96 4.89
C GLN A 84 21.12 4.54 4.78
N PRO A 85 22.43 4.32 4.92
CA PRO A 85 23.00 2.98 4.96
C PRO A 85 22.51 2.20 6.18
N THR A 86 22.31 0.89 6.00
CA THR A 86 21.95 -0.08 7.03
C THR A 86 22.86 -1.30 6.91
N ASN A 87 22.78 -2.26 7.83
CA ASN A 87 23.57 -3.49 7.74
C ASN A 87 23.21 -4.34 6.51
N ASP A 88 21.94 -4.30 6.07
CA ASP A 88 21.39 -5.17 5.03
C ASP A 88 21.16 -4.45 3.68
N GLY A 89 21.64 -3.22 3.54
CA GLY A 89 21.44 -2.40 2.34
C GLY A 89 21.24 -0.93 2.69
N TYR A 90 20.24 -0.30 2.09
CA TYR A 90 19.93 1.12 2.32
C TYR A 90 18.44 1.34 2.60
N LEU A 91 18.16 2.13 3.61
CA LEU A 91 16.83 2.65 3.87
C LEU A 91 16.60 3.90 3.02
N ILE A 92 15.61 3.83 2.14
CA ILE A 92 15.19 4.94 1.29
C ILE A 92 13.90 5.52 1.85
N ALA A 93 13.82 6.85 1.94
CA ALA A 93 12.55 7.55 2.05
C ALA A 93 12.24 8.20 0.71
N ALA A 94 11.03 8.00 0.23
CA ALA A 94 10.57 8.52 -1.04
C ALA A 94 9.15 9.07 -0.95
N GLU A 95 8.86 10.04 -1.80
CA GLU A 95 7.52 10.58 -2.02
C GLU A 95 7.01 10.09 -3.38
N ALA A 96 5.86 9.44 -3.41
CA ALA A 96 5.20 9.03 -4.64
C ALA A 96 4.53 10.24 -5.28
N VAL A 97 5.07 10.69 -6.41
CA VAL A 97 4.62 11.92 -7.07
C VAL A 97 3.43 11.64 -7.98
N GLN A 98 3.53 10.59 -8.79
CA GLN A 98 2.59 10.29 -9.86
C GLN A 98 2.58 8.81 -10.18
N ARG A 99 1.42 8.30 -10.61
CA ARG A 99 1.34 6.95 -11.19
C ARG A 99 1.96 6.94 -12.58
N VAL A 100 2.64 5.84 -12.88
CA VAL A 100 3.27 5.62 -14.17
C VAL A 100 3.03 4.20 -14.66
N GLU A 101 2.98 4.03 -15.98
CA GLU A 101 3.01 2.72 -16.62
C GLU A 101 4.41 2.47 -17.19
N ALA A 102 5.00 1.35 -16.79
CA ALA A 102 6.25 0.86 -17.35
C ALA A 102 6.00 0.23 -18.73
N ILE A 103 6.66 0.77 -19.78
CA ILE A 103 6.46 0.37 -21.18
C ILE A 103 7.45 -0.69 -21.58
N SER A 104 8.73 -0.40 -21.39
CA SER A 104 9.82 -1.32 -21.70
C SER A 104 10.67 -1.53 -20.45
N LEU A 105 10.67 -2.75 -19.91
CA LEU A 105 11.46 -3.10 -18.75
C LEU A 105 12.64 -3.97 -19.19
N HIS A 106 13.84 -3.52 -18.91
CA HIS A 106 15.07 -4.26 -19.24
C HIS A 106 16.03 -4.23 -18.05
N GLN A 107 17.02 -5.12 -18.09
CA GLN A 107 18.05 -5.23 -17.06
C GLN A 107 19.41 -4.96 -17.67
N GLU A 108 20.16 -4.06 -17.06
CA GLU A 108 21.52 -3.73 -17.41
C GLU A 108 22.39 -3.70 -16.15
N ASN A 109 23.55 -4.39 -16.18
CA ASN A 109 24.49 -4.47 -15.05
C ASN A 109 23.85 -4.87 -13.69
N GLY A 110 22.81 -5.71 -13.72
CA GLY A 110 22.09 -6.14 -12.52
C GLY A 110 20.99 -5.19 -12.06
N GLN A 111 20.86 -4.02 -12.68
CA GLN A 111 19.85 -3.01 -12.37
C GLN A 111 18.72 -3.04 -13.40
N PHE A 112 17.48 -2.75 -12.95
CA PHE A 112 16.33 -2.62 -13.84
C PHE A 112 16.11 -1.17 -14.24
N TYR A 113 15.79 -0.98 -15.51
CA TYR A 113 15.40 0.29 -16.11
C TYR A 113 14.09 0.12 -16.87
N SER A 114 13.33 1.18 -16.99
CA SER A 114 12.12 1.19 -17.81
C SER A 114 11.90 2.55 -18.44
N GLU A 115 11.48 2.53 -19.68
CA GLU A 115 10.71 3.64 -20.23
C GLU A 115 9.35 3.67 -19.57
N TYR A 116 8.80 4.85 -19.34
CA TYR A 116 7.52 5.01 -18.66
C TYR A 116 6.70 6.17 -19.20
N GLU A 117 5.40 6.03 -19.06
CA GLU A 117 4.43 7.10 -19.33
C GLU A 117 3.64 7.46 -18.06
N PRO A 118 3.39 8.76 -17.84
CA PRO A 118 2.51 9.18 -16.76
C PRO A 118 1.08 8.71 -16.97
N ILE A 119 0.44 8.22 -15.92
CA ILE A 119 -0.98 7.88 -15.93
C ILE A 119 -1.77 9.06 -15.35
N SER A 120 -2.72 9.56 -16.14
CA SER A 120 -3.67 10.59 -15.70
C SER A 120 -4.93 9.95 -15.17
N ASP A 121 -5.40 10.43 -14.01
CA ASP A 121 -6.70 10.03 -13.47
C ASP A 121 -7.83 10.61 -14.29
N ILE A 122 -8.94 9.88 -14.38
CA ILE A 122 -10.20 10.39 -14.92
C ILE A 122 -10.94 11.09 -13.76
N PRO A 123 -11.13 12.42 -13.80
CA PRO A 123 -11.79 13.18 -12.73
C PRO A 123 -13.32 13.08 -12.87
N ASP A 124 -13.86 11.91 -12.57
CA ASP A 124 -15.28 11.55 -12.73
C ASP A 124 -16.04 11.54 -11.39
N LEU A 125 -15.53 12.26 -10.39
CA LEU A 125 -16.12 12.37 -9.07
C LEU A 125 -16.22 13.84 -8.66
N ASP A 126 -17.42 14.26 -8.28
CA ASP A 126 -17.69 15.61 -7.80
C ASP A 126 -17.07 15.83 -6.41
N ASP A 127 -16.63 17.06 -6.13
CA ASP A 127 -15.97 17.44 -4.88
C ASP A 127 -16.89 17.21 -3.65
N GLU A 128 -18.18 17.41 -3.78
CA GLU A 128 -19.17 17.19 -2.71
C GLU A 128 -19.23 15.70 -2.34
N ILE A 129 -19.37 14.82 -3.34
CA ILE A 129 -19.39 13.37 -3.16
C ILE A 129 -18.04 12.90 -2.60
N GLN A 130 -16.93 13.46 -3.06
CA GLN A 130 -15.61 13.16 -2.54
C GLN A 130 -15.50 13.49 -1.05
N ALA A 131 -16.02 14.64 -0.62
CA ALA A 131 -16.02 15.03 0.80
C ALA A 131 -16.87 14.09 1.67
N GLU A 132 -18.01 13.63 1.16
CA GLU A 132 -18.85 12.63 1.84
C GLU A 132 -18.10 11.29 1.99
N ILE A 133 -17.48 10.80 0.92
CA ILE A 133 -16.70 9.55 0.95
C ILE A 133 -15.54 9.67 1.95
N ILE A 134 -14.82 10.81 1.99
CA ILE A 134 -13.74 11.03 2.96
C ILE A 134 -14.28 10.92 4.40
N THR A 135 -15.42 11.53 4.65
CA THR A 135 -16.05 11.53 5.98
C THR A 135 -16.43 10.11 6.40
N ASP A 136 -17.05 9.36 5.49
CA ASP A 136 -17.47 7.98 5.78
C ASP A 136 -16.28 7.04 5.94
N VAL A 137 -15.27 7.14 5.09
CA VAL A 137 -14.01 6.39 5.21
C VAL A 137 -13.34 6.64 6.56
N LYS A 138 -13.21 7.90 7.00
CA LYS A 138 -12.66 8.24 8.32
C LYS A 138 -13.48 7.60 9.45
N LYS A 139 -14.81 7.65 9.35
CA LYS A 139 -15.70 7.02 10.32
C LYS A 139 -15.50 5.52 10.39
N ILE A 140 -15.45 4.81 9.26
CA ILE A 140 -15.20 3.36 9.23
C ILE A 140 -13.86 3.02 9.87
N ILE A 141 -12.80 3.75 9.54
CA ILE A 141 -11.46 3.52 10.12
C ILE A 141 -11.48 3.73 11.63
N LEU A 142 -12.15 4.77 12.12
CA LEU A 142 -12.29 5.03 13.55
C LEU A 142 -13.07 3.91 14.25
N GLU A 143 -14.15 3.43 13.67
CA GLU A 143 -14.95 2.32 14.22
C GLU A 143 -14.15 1.01 14.29
N ILE A 144 -13.32 0.71 13.28
CA ILE A 144 -12.39 -0.41 13.31
C ILE A 144 -11.36 -0.22 14.43
N SER A 145 -10.75 0.95 14.46
CA SER A 145 -9.66 1.27 15.39
C SER A 145 -10.09 1.20 16.85
N ASN A 146 -11.30 1.64 17.17
CA ASN A 146 -11.85 1.60 18.52
C ASN A 146 -12.01 0.17 19.09
N ARG A 147 -11.85 -0.86 18.25
CA ARG A 147 -11.81 -2.26 18.71
C ARG A 147 -10.44 -2.70 19.24
N PHE A 148 -9.40 -1.88 19.03
CA PHE A 148 -8.02 -2.20 19.39
C PHE A 148 -7.48 -1.17 20.39
N GLN A 149 -6.87 -1.64 21.48
CA GLN A 149 -6.23 -0.75 22.46
C GLN A 149 -5.00 -0.07 21.84
N GLY A 150 -4.82 1.21 22.11
CA GLY A 150 -3.66 1.97 21.62
C GLY A 150 -3.74 2.42 20.17
N SER A 151 -4.88 2.25 19.51
CA SER A 151 -5.07 2.64 18.11
C SER A 151 -5.11 4.15 17.86
N GLU A 152 -5.24 4.98 18.89
CA GLU A 152 -5.31 6.44 18.76
C GLU A 152 -4.11 7.04 18.03
N GLN A 153 -2.91 6.51 18.27
CA GLN A 153 -1.69 7.00 17.60
C GLN A 153 -1.74 6.74 16.09
N PHE A 154 -2.44 5.68 15.68
CA PHE A 154 -2.61 5.30 14.29
C PHE A 154 -3.69 6.13 13.58
N THR A 155 -4.74 6.55 14.29
CA THR A 155 -5.84 7.33 13.71
C THR A 155 -5.60 8.84 13.66
N ARG A 156 -4.80 9.39 14.58
CA ARG A 156 -4.49 10.84 14.62
C ARG A 156 -4.00 11.43 13.28
N PRO A 157 -3.11 10.78 12.51
CA PRO A 157 -2.70 11.32 11.22
C PRO A 157 -3.85 11.43 10.22
N ILE A 158 -4.82 10.49 10.27
CA ILE A 158 -5.95 10.40 9.34
C ILE A 158 -6.89 11.60 9.49
N ASP A 159 -7.08 12.11 10.70
CA ASP A 159 -7.94 13.28 10.95
C ASP A 159 -7.50 14.50 10.13
N LYS A 160 -6.19 14.64 9.91
CA LYS A 160 -5.60 15.75 9.17
C LYS A 160 -5.54 15.54 7.65
N MET A 161 -5.83 14.34 7.18
CA MET A 161 -5.82 14.03 5.75
C MET A 161 -7.12 14.49 5.10
N ASN A 162 -6.99 15.20 3.98
CA ASN A 162 -8.12 15.77 3.23
C ASN A 162 -8.26 15.14 1.83
N SER A 163 -7.56 14.06 1.56
CA SER A 163 -7.60 13.33 0.29
C SER A 163 -7.73 11.85 0.56
N ILE A 164 -8.60 11.17 -0.18
CA ILE A 164 -8.74 9.70 -0.11
C ILE A 164 -7.45 9.02 -0.53
N ASP A 165 -6.72 9.55 -1.52
CA ASP A 165 -5.42 8.99 -1.93
C ASP A 165 -4.42 8.96 -0.76
N GLN A 166 -4.39 10.02 0.07
CA GLN A 166 -3.55 10.06 1.27
C GLN A 166 -3.99 9.03 2.30
N ILE A 167 -5.31 8.95 2.57
CA ILE A 167 -5.87 7.98 3.53
C ILE A 167 -5.63 6.56 3.03
N MET A 168 -5.89 6.30 1.75
CA MET A 168 -5.66 5.01 1.12
C MET A 168 -4.20 4.59 1.21
N GLY A 169 -3.27 5.47 0.84
CA GLY A 169 -1.84 5.20 0.92
C GLY A 169 -1.33 4.97 2.33
N TYR A 170 -1.98 5.58 3.34
CA TYR A 170 -1.65 5.37 4.74
C TYR A 170 -2.21 4.05 5.29
N ILE A 171 -3.44 3.67 4.91
CA ILE A 171 -4.16 2.52 5.46
C ILE A 171 -3.85 1.21 4.70
N MET A 172 -3.77 1.25 3.37
CA MET A 172 -3.63 0.05 2.54
C MET A 172 -2.43 -0.85 2.88
N PRO A 173 -1.27 -0.34 3.32
CA PRO A 173 -0.17 -1.19 3.78
C PRO A 173 -0.56 -2.14 4.91
N TYR A 174 -1.48 -1.71 5.78
CA TYR A 174 -1.93 -2.47 6.97
C TYR A 174 -3.16 -3.34 6.71
N MET A 175 -3.78 -3.23 5.54
CA MET A 175 -4.96 -4.03 5.21
C MET A 175 -4.55 -5.49 4.94
N PRO A 176 -5.22 -6.48 5.58
CA PRO A 176 -4.93 -7.91 5.42
C PRO A 176 -5.56 -8.47 4.13
N ILE A 177 -5.29 -7.84 3.00
CA ILE A 177 -5.71 -8.27 1.66
C ILE A 177 -4.50 -8.62 0.82
N LYS A 178 -4.69 -9.40 -0.23
CA LYS A 178 -3.61 -9.85 -1.11
C LYS A 178 -2.94 -8.68 -1.82
N LEU A 179 -1.64 -8.81 -2.09
CA LEU A 179 -0.87 -7.83 -2.83
C LEU A 179 -1.51 -7.53 -4.21
N SER A 180 -2.01 -8.56 -4.90
CA SER A 180 -2.70 -8.42 -6.17
C SER A 180 -4.00 -7.59 -6.08
N GLU A 181 -4.73 -7.67 -4.97
CA GLU A 181 -5.94 -6.86 -4.75
C GLU A 181 -5.57 -5.40 -4.50
N LYS A 182 -4.50 -5.16 -3.71
CA LYS A 182 -3.95 -3.80 -3.51
C LYS A 182 -3.50 -3.18 -4.84
N GLN A 183 -2.83 -3.99 -5.67
CA GLN A 183 -2.35 -3.56 -6.98
C GLN A 183 -3.53 -3.25 -7.92
N ALA A 184 -4.56 -4.09 -7.94
CA ALA A 184 -5.74 -3.84 -8.77
C ALA A 184 -6.40 -2.47 -8.49
N ILE A 185 -6.44 -2.04 -7.22
CA ILE A 185 -6.93 -0.70 -6.86
C ILE A 185 -6.01 0.40 -7.43
N GLN A 186 -4.69 0.20 -7.37
CA GLN A 186 -3.75 1.17 -7.93
C GLN A 186 -3.88 1.31 -9.44
N GLU A 187 -4.32 0.27 -10.14
CA GLU A 187 -4.49 0.24 -11.58
C GLU A 187 -5.76 0.95 -12.06
N ILE A 188 -6.74 1.19 -11.18
CA ILE A 188 -7.98 1.89 -11.52
C ILE A 188 -7.68 3.36 -11.83
N ILE A 189 -7.99 3.80 -13.05
CA ILE A 189 -7.79 5.19 -13.50
C ILE A 189 -8.96 6.13 -13.16
N SER A 190 -10.19 5.60 -13.07
CA SER A 190 -11.36 6.34 -12.61
C SER A 190 -11.22 6.66 -11.11
N ILE A 191 -11.29 7.95 -10.76
CA ILE A 191 -11.25 8.39 -9.35
C ILE A 191 -12.44 7.79 -8.59
N ARG A 192 -13.62 7.84 -9.19
CA ARG A 192 -14.85 7.29 -8.63
C ARG A 192 -14.71 5.80 -8.32
N GLU A 193 -14.34 4.98 -9.31
CA GLU A 193 -14.23 3.54 -9.15
C GLU A 193 -13.16 3.17 -8.11
N ARG A 194 -12.01 3.86 -8.12
CA ARG A 194 -10.93 3.63 -7.17
C ARG A 194 -11.37 3.93 -5.73
N TYR A 195 -12.10 5.00 -5.51
CA TYR A 195 -12.59 5.37 -4.18
C TYR A 195 -13.68 4.43 -3.68
N PHE A 196 -14.60 4.01 -4.53
CA PHE A 196 -15.60 3.02 -4.17
C PHE A 196 -14.98 1.64 -3.91
N ALA A 197 -13.99 1.22 -4.68
CA ALA A 197 -13.26 -0.02 -4.43
C ALA A 197 -12.55 0.00 -3.06
N PHE A 198 -11.90 1.11 -2.71
CA PHE A 198 -11.29 1.28 -1.39
C PHE A 198 -12.31 1.29 -0.26
N HIS A 199 -13.40 2.05 -0.40
CA HIS A 199 -14.49 2.09 0.56
C HIS A 199 -15.10 0.69 0.78
N TYR A 200 -15.34 -0.06 -0.29
CA TYR A 200 -15.85 -1.43 -0.21
C TYR A 200 -14.92 -2.35 0.62
N ILE A 201 -13.62 -2.27 0.38
CA ILE A 201 -12.64 -3.06 1.15
C ILE A 201 -12.68 -2.70 2.63
N LEU A 202 -12.75 -1.41 2.97
CA LEU A 202 -12.84 -0.98 4.37
C LEU A 202 -14.13 -1.46 5.04
N ALA A 203 -15.26 -1.35 4.35
CA ALA A 203 -16.55 -1.80 4.86
C ALA A 203 -16.54 -3.31 5.11
N LYS A 204 -16.00 -4.09 4.17
CA LYS A 204 -15.83 -5.53 4.34
C LYS A 204 -14.93 -5.89 5.52
N GLN A 205 -13.79 -5.21 5.67
CA GLN A 205 -12.90 -5.44 6.80
C GLN A 205 -13.57 -5.14 8.15
N LYS A 206 -14.36 -4.10 8.23
CA LYS A 206 -15.17 -3.80 9.42
C LYS A 206 -16.13 -4.94 9.75
N GLU A 207 -16.82 -5.48 8.75
CA GLU A 207 -17.74 -6.61 8.93
C GLU A 207 -17.01 -7.86 9.39
N ASP A 208 -15.89 -8.23 8.74
CA ASP A 208 -15.06 -9.38 9.10
C ASP A 208 -14.54 -9.30 10.53
N ILE A 209 -14.07 -8.12 10.97
CA ILE A 209 -13.61 -7.88 12.35
C ILE A 209 -14.77 -8.04 13.35
N ASN A 210 -15.93 -7.48 13.04
CA ASN A 210 -17.10 -7.61 13.93
C ASN A 210 -17.52 -9.07 14.09
N LEU A 211 -17.53 -9.84 12.99
CA LEU A 211 -17.83 -11.27 13.01
C LEU A 211 -16.80 -12.06 13.84
N GLN A 212 -15.51 -11.77 13.67
CA GLN A 212 -14.45 -12.41 14.47
C GLN A 212 -14.62 -12.16 15.97
N ILE A 213 -14.95 -10.93 16.36
CA ILE A 213 -15.21 -10.57 17.77
C ILE A 213 -16.42 -11.34 18.30
N GLU A 214 -17.51 -11.38 17.54
CA GLU A 214 -18.72 -12.11 17.95
C GLU A 214 -18.44 -13.61 18.14
N VAL A 215 -17.71 -14.23 17.23
CA VAL A 215 -17.31 -15.64 17.33
C VAL A 215 -16.42 -15.86 18.55
N ALA A 216 -15.43 -14.99 18.79
CA ALA A 216 -14.56 -15.09 19.96
C ALA A 216 -15.34 -14.97 21.29
N GLN A 217 -16.31 -14.07 21.37
CA GLN A 217 -17.19 -13.91 22.52
C GLN A 217 -18.00 -15.18 22.77
N LYS A 218 -18.67 -15.72 21.75
CA LYS A 218 -19.46 -16.96 21.86
C LYS A 218 -18.62 -18.16 22.30
N VAL A 219 -17.38 -18.27 21.80
CA VAL A 219 -16.45 -19.34 22.21
C VAL A 219 -16.06 -19.16 23.68
N SER A 220 -15.72 -17.95 24.10
CA SER A 220 -15.37 -17.65 25.50
C SER A 220 -16.53 -17.97 26.45
N GLU A 221 -17.76 -17.59 26.10
CA GLU A 221 -18.94 -17.89 26.88
C GLU A 221 -19.18 -19.41 27.06
N LYS A 222 -19.02 -20.19 25.95
CA LYS A 222 -19.12 -21.64 26.01
C LYS A 222 -18.07 -22.28 26.91
N ILE A 223 -16.81 -21.84 26.81
CA ILE A 223 -15.72 -22.32 27.65
C ILE A 223 -16.02 -22.01 29.13
N ASN A 224 -16.40 -20.78 29.42
CA ASN A 224 -16.74 -20.37 30.81
C ASN A 224 -17.92 -21.17 31.37
N LYS A 225 -18.95 -21.42 30.56
CA LYS A 225 -20.11 -22.23 31.00
C LYS A 225 -19.69 -23.68 31.27
N SER A 226 -18.91 -24.30 30.36
CA SER A 226 -18.41 -25.66 30.54
C SER A 226 -17.51 -25.80 31.78
N HIS A 227 -16.63 -24.81 32.00
CA HIS A 227 -15.76 -24.79 33.16
C HIS A 227 -16.57 -24.67 34.47
N ARG A 228 -17.58 -23.81 34.48
CA ARG A 228 -18.50 -23.64 35.64
C ARG A 228 -19.28 -24.91 35.91
N GLU A 229 -19.79 -25.57 34.89
CA GLU A 229 -20.49 -26.86 35.03
C GLU A 229 -19.57 -27.98 35.56
N ALA A 230 -18.31 -28.02 35.11
CA ALA A 230 -17.31 -28.97 35.58
C ALA A 230 -16.99 -28.74 37.07
N MET A 231 -16.79 -27.49 37.50
CA MET A 231 -16.56 -27.14 38.91
C MET A 231 -17.76 -27.52 39.81
N LEU A 232 -18.98 -27.24 39.34
CA LEU A 232 -20.19 -27.61 40.10
C LEU A 232 -20.33 -29.14 40.25
N ARG A 233 -20.03 -29.92 39.22
CA ARG A 233 -20.01 -31.39 39.28
C ARG A 233 -18.95 -31.92 40.26
N GLU A 234 -17.81 -31.28 40.33
CA GLU A 234 -16.74 -31.67 41.24
C GLU A 234 -17.12 -31.35 42.72
N GLN A 235 -17.74 -30.21 42.97
CA GLN A 235 -18.25 -29.86 44.28
C GLN A 235 -19.36 -30.80 44.77
N LEU A 236 -20.23 -31.27 43.89
CA LEU A 236 -21.29 -32.24 44.20
C LEU A 236 -20.76 -33.66 44.49
N LYS A 237 -19.52 -33.99 44.11
CA LYS A 237 -18.91 -35.32 44.44
C LYS A 237 -18.26 -35.34 45.81
N VAL A 238 -18.09 -34.19 46.46
CA VAL A 238 -17.39 -34.05 47.75
C VAL A 238 -18.40 -33.97 48.93
N ILE A 239 -19.69 -33.90 48.60
CA ILE A 239 -20.79 -33.99 49.58
C ILE A 239 -21.35 -35.41 49.58
#